data_b842876a19c45f8ffeba58333355fd71
#
_entry.id   b842876a19c45f8ffeba58333355fd71
#
_cell.length_a   1.000
_cell.length_b   1.000
_cell.length_c   1.000
_cell.angle_alpha   90.00
_cell.angle_beta   90.00
_cell.angle_gamma   90.00
#
_symmetry.space_group_name_H-M   'P 1'
#
loop_
_entity.id
_entity.type
_entity.pdbx_description
1 polymer ?
#
loop_
_entity_poly.entity_id
_entity_poly.type
_entity_poly.pdbx_seq_one_letter_code
_entity_poly.pdbx_strand_id
1 'polypeptide(L)'
;MIAAQGTPVRFNKEYFGYIAGYPEGDIVLAKPSAGPLLERGAPRAALEPHLLETLEIREPFHLDTPPLVWLELTRRCNLTCAHCYIEGGAARENEMPASEFYRLIDEFADMGVWAVALTGGEPTLHPEFGNLVRHARARNLLVGVATNGMFLTPSLLDSLPRDGVIISVSLDNLHIDGSHDFDVATKAILRSQDAGFLTNIMTNSNRESIHHLAGLMNWAESHGVSVRSVPFSPLGRGKRHRELENSTGDVDLAAQFWMRECEWEHEYHKKAGLCVGLIFNYGLSLAHMTGRCSSGRFLCYVCADGTVFPCTMCAGEEILSPGNVRGRPFAEFWRDPWQIRRFSWANFKDTCTGCVINEPRYYCSSRCPAMSHARNGELFGCGASDFEKLSVITRTALLERSPVSDGDGVPIGELVEALEPPQSGRIIPLTFVG
;
A
#
# COMPACT_ATOMS: atom_id res chain seq x y z
N MET A 1 6.88 18.00 -20.86
CA MET A 1 5.56 18.59 -21.21
C MET A 1 4.72 18.50 -19.95
N ILE A 2 4.32 19.63 -19.40
CA ILE A 2 3.34 19.68 -18.31
C ILE A 2 2.03 19.22 -18.95
N ALA A 3 1.54 18.04 -18.54
CA ALA A 3 0.21 17.58 -18.98
C ALA A 3 -0.81 18.65 -18.60
N ALA A 4 -1.73 18.98 -19.51
CA ALA A 4 -2.81 19.88 -19.19
C ALA A 4 -3.61 19.27 -18.01
N GLN A 5 -4.01 20.13 -17.05
CA GLN A 5 -4.83 19.70 -15.91
C GLN A 5 -5.99 18.81 -16.40
N GLY A 6 -6.14 17.64 -15.80
CA GLY A 6 -7.21 16.71 -16.12
C GLY A 6 -6.95 15.71 -17.24
N THR A 7 -5.76 15.68 -17.83
CA THR A 7 -5.40 14.65 -18.82
C THR A 7 -4.89 13.39 -18.10
N PRO A 8 -5.36 12.17 -18.45
CA PRO A 8 -4.86 10.96 -17.81
C PRO A 8 -3.37 10.79 -18.07
N VAL A 9 -2.59 10.57 -17.02
CA VAL A 9 -1.16 10.30 -17.14
C VAL A 9 -0.96 8.90 -17.72
N ARG A 10 -1.84 7.98 -17.35
CA ARG A 10 -1.77 6.57 -17.75
C ARG A 10 -3.16 5.94 -17.74
N PHE A 11 -3.36 4.97 -18.63
CA PHE A 11 -4.52 4.10 -18.58
C PHE A 11 -4.17 2.71 -19.13
N ASN A 12 -4.85 1.69 -18.61
CA ASN A 12 -4.78 0.33 -19.11
C ASN A 12 -6.19 -0.15 -19.46
N LYS A 13 -6.27 -0.93 -20.53
CA LYS A 13 -7.52 -1.62 -20.90
C LYS A 13 -7.61 -2.91 -20.12
N GLU A 14 -8.78 -3.15 -19.56
CA GLU A 14 -9.09 -4.33 -18.75
C GLU A 14 -10.39 -4.98 -19.25
N TYR A 15 -10.73 -6.17 -18.76
CA TYR A 15 -11.94 -6.90 -19.22
C TYR A 15 -13.25 -6.12 -18.93
N PHE A 16 -13.26 -5.25 -17.91
CA PHE A 16 -14.42 -4.43 -17.55
C PHE A 16 -14.45 -3.08 -18.28
N GLY A 17 -13.37 -2.69 -18.94
CA GLY A 17 -13.21 -1.39 -19.59
C GLY A 17 -11.82 -0.84 -19.44
N TYR A 18 -11.65 0.16 -18.59
CA TYR A 18 -10.37 0.83 -18.39
C TYR A 18 -10.13 1.16 -16.93
N ILE A 19 -8.85 1.18 -16.56
CA ILE A 19 -8.36 1.84 -15.37
C ILE A 19 -7.51 3.02 -15.82
N ALA A 20 -7.73 4.19 -15.26
CA ALA A 20 -7.00 5.41 -15.62
C ALA A 20 -6.56 6.18 -14.38
N GLY A 21 -5.34 6.71 -14.43
CA GLY A 21 -4.74 7.53 -13.39
C GLY A 21 -4.52 8.96 -13.89
N TYR A 22 -4.89 9.94 -13.06
CA TYR A 22 -4.80 11.36 -13.34
C TYR A 22 -3.71 12.07 -12.53
N PRO A 23 -3.20 13.22 -13.02
CA PRO A 23 -2.15 13.97 -12.33
C PRO A 23 -2.51 14.35 -10.89
N GLU A 24 -3.80 14.58 -10.63
CA GLU A 24 -4.34 14.98 -9.33
C GLU A 24 -4.32 13.85 -8.29
N GLY A 25 -3.91 12.64 -8.69
CA GLY A 25 -3.85 11.45 -7.83
C GLY A 25 -5.07 10.54 -7.97
N ASP A 26 -6.09 10.96 -8.70
CA ASP A 26 -7.30 10.15 -8.91
C ASP A 26 -7.00 8.92 -9.76
N ILE A 27 -7.53 7.79 -9.31
CA ILE A 27 -7.57 6.55 -10.09
C ILE A 27 -9.03 6.18 -10.27
N VAL A 28 -9.43 6.03 -11.51
CA VAL A 28 -10.82 5.76 -11.87
C VAL A 28 -10.96 4.46 -12.66
N LEU A 29 -12.08 3.79 -12.46
CA LEU A 29 -12.51 2.69 -13.29
C LEU A 29 -13.55 3.19 -14.27
N ALA A 30 -13.40 2.88 -15.54
CA ALA A 30 -14.27 3.37 -16.58
C ALA A 30 -14.79 2.26 -17.51
N LYS A 31 -16.01 2.45 -18.03
CA LYS A 31 -16.65 1.56 -18.98
C LYS A 31 -15.85 1.51 -20.30
N PRO A 32 -16.03 0.46 -21.12
CA PRO A 32 -15.38 0.37 -22.45
C PRO A 32 -15.62 1.61 -23.33
N SER A 33 -16.75 2.30 -23.16
CA SER A 33 -17.08 3.52 -23.89
C SER A 33 -16.17 4.72 -23.59
N ALA A 34 -15.36 4.66 -22.53
CA ALA A 34 -14.38 5.68 -22.21
C ALA A 34 -13.12 5.63 -23.10
N GLY A 35 -12.84 4.50 -23.76
CA GLY A 35 -11.60 4.29 -24.53
C GLY A 35 -11.26 5.43 -25.49
N PRO A 36 -12.14 5.86 -26.40
CA PRO A 36 -11.85 6.96 -27.32
C PRO A 36 -11.58 8.31 -26.64
N LEU A 37 -12.09 8.51 -25.41
CA LEU A 37 -11.81 9.71 -24.62
C LEU A 37 -10.41 9.63 -24.00
N LEU A 38 -10.07 8.49 -23.43
CA LEU A 38 -8.75 8.23 -22.81
C LEU A 38 -7.63 8.32 -23.85
N GLU A 39 -7.82 7.73 -25.03
CA GLU A 39 -6.86 7.80 -26.14
C GLU A 39 -6.58 9.23 -26.62
N ARG A 40 -7.57 10.12 -26.50
CA ARG A 40 -7.43 11.54 -26.84
C ARG A 40 -6.96 12.41 -25.66
N GLY A 41 -6.67 11.80 -24.53
CA GLY A 41 -6.24 12.51 -23.32
C GLY A 41 -7.35 13.39 -22.72
N ALA A 42 -8.59 12.92 -22.74
CA ALA A 42 -9.70 13.68 -22.18
C ALA A 42 -9.54 13.90 -20.67
N PRO A 43 -9.95 15.08 -20.15
CA PRO A 43 -9.92 15.35 -18.72
C PRO A 43 -10.90 14.45 -17.95
N ARG A 44 -10.62 14.21 -16.63
CA ARG A 44 -11.45 13.36 -15.77
C ARG A 44 -12.95 13.70 -15.85
N ALA A 45 -13.28 14.98 -15.85
CA ALA A 45 -14.67 15.43 -15.94
C ALA A 45 -15.41 14.93 -17.19
N ALA A 46 -14.71 14.71 -18.30
CA ALA A 46 -15.30 14.13 -19.50
C ALA A 46 -15.60 12.65 -19.38
N LEU A 47 -15.01 11.97 -18.39
CA LEU A 47 -15.26 10.54 -18.11
C LEU A 47 -16.44 10.31 -17.16
N GLU A 48 -16.96 11.33 -16.48
CA GLU A 48 -18.05 11.18 -15.50
C GLU A 48 -19.19 10.26 -15.97
N PRO A 49 -19.75 10.40 -17.19
CA PRO A 49 -20.81 9.52 -17.67
C PRO A 49 -20.35 8.08 -17.93
N HIS A 50 -19.05 7.87 -18.00
CA HIS A 50 -18.41 6.60 -18.33
C HIS A 50 -17.77 5.92 -17.12
N LEU A 51 -17.82 6.51 -15.92
CA LEU A 51 -17.27 5.91 -14.72
C LEU A 51 -18.07 4.68 -14.30
N LEU A 52 -17.37 3.74 -13.68
CA LEU A 52 -17.97 2.60 -13.01
C LEU A 52 -18.15 2.99 -11.54
N GLU A 53 -19.41 3.11 -11.10
CA GLU A 53 -19.75 3.33 -9.69
C GLU A 53 -19.48 2.09 -8.84
N THR A 54 -19.68 0.92 -9.46
CA THR A 54 -19.42 -0.38 -8.85
C THR A 54 -18.79 -1.30 -9.87
N LEU A 55 -17.84 -2.12 -9.43
CA LEU A 55 -17.26 -3.18 -10.25
C LEU A 55 -17.87 -4.51 -9.87
N GLU A 56 -18.64 -5.11 -10.77
CA GLU A 56 -19.10 -6.48 -10.62
C GLU A 56 -17.92 -7.43 -10.84
N ILE A 57 -17.40 -7.95 -9.73
CA ILE A 57 -16.22 -8.80 -9.75
C ILE A 57 -16.62 -10.22 -10.10
N ARG A 58 -16.14 -10.68 -11.24
CA ARG A 58 -16.16 -12.09 -11.62
C ARG A 58 -14.91 -12.76 -11.07
N GLU A 59 -15.06 -13.65 -10.11
CA GLU A 59 -13.93 -14.43 -9.60
C GLU A 59 -13.53 -15.52 -10.63
N PRO A 60 -12.24 -15.77 -10.79
CA PRO A 60 -11.10 -15.11 -10.19
C PRO A 60 -10.75 -13.80 -10.89
N PHE A 61 -10.59 -12.74 -10.12
CA PHE A 61 -10.31 -11.39 -10.63
C PHE A 61 -8.85 -10.98 -10.42
N HIS A 62 -8.23 -10.51 -11.46
CA HIS A 62 -6.96 -9.77 -11.43
C HIS A 62 -6.88 -8.89 -12.67
N LEU A 63 -6.06 -7.84 -12.62
CA LEU A 63 -5.77 -7.00 -13.78
C LEU A 63 -4.83 -7.73 -14.75
N ASP A 64 -4.93 -7.42 -16.02
CA ASP A 64 -4.03 -7.96 -17.06
C ASP A 64 -2.59 -7.51 -16.85
N THR A 65 -2.41 -6.33 -16.24
CA THR A 65 -1.11 -5.77 -15.86
C THR A 65 -1.17 -5.21 -14.44
N PRO A 66 -0.22 -5.56 -13.54
CA PRO A 66 -0.18 -4.95 -12.21
C PRO A 66 0.21 -3.48 -12.33
N PRO A 67 -0.58 -2.53 -11.84
CA PRO A 67 -0.16 -1.13 -11.83
C PRO A 67 1.05 -0.85 -10.95
N LEU A 68 1.27 -1.67 -9.94
CA LEU A 68 2.38 -1.54 -8.98
C LEU A 68 3.09 -2.87 -8.77
N VAL A 69 4.42 -2.85 -8.84
CA VAL A 69 5.27 -3.96 -8.41
C VAL A 69 6.20 -3.48 -7.29
N TRP A 70 6.18 -4.17 -6.16
CA TRP A 70 7.19 -4.02 -5.12
C TRP A 70 8.41 -4.85 -5.48
N LEU A 71 9.58 -4.22 -5.53
CA LEU A 71 10.84 -4.84 -5.90
C LEU A 71 11.85 -4.69 -4.76
N GLU A 72 12.15 -5.82 -4.10
CA GLU A 72 13.18 -5.88 -3.07
C GLU A 72 14.55 -5.95 -3.72
N LEU A 73 15.39 -4.94 -3.50
CA LEU A 73 16.73 -4.87 -4.09
C LEU A 73 17.75 -5.71 -3.32
N THR A 74 17.59 -5.80 -2.01
CA THR A 74 18.50 -6.56 -1.12
C THR A 74 17.82 -6.84 0.20
N ARG A 75 18.19 -7.91 0.88
CA ARG A 75 17.86 -8.19 2.29
C ARG A 75 18.81 -7.49 3.26
N ARG A 76 19.91 -6.94 2.75
CA ARG A 76 20.85 -6.20 3.58
C ARG A 76 20.16 -4.99 4.21
N CYS A 77 20.31 -4.87 5.54
CA CYS A 77 19.81 -3.75 6.32
C CYS A 77 20.80 -3.43 7.44
N ASN A 78 20.92 -2.16 7.77
CA ASN A 78 21.70 -1.68 8.90
C ASN A 78 20.91 -1.68 10.23
N LEU A 79 19.60 -2.01 10.17
CA LEU A 79 18.71 -2.07 11.33
C LEU A 79 18.17 -3.48 11.55
N THR A 80 17.70 -3.74 12.80
CA THR A 80 17.16 -5.05 13.23
C THR A 80 15.80 -4.88 13.90
N CYS A 81 14.91 -4.06 13.32
CA CYS A 81 13.58 -3.73 13.86
C CYS A 81 12.78 -4.98 14.25
N ALA A 82 12.19 -4.99 15.44
CA ALA A 82 11.41 -6.11 15.98
C ALA A 82 10.19 -6.48 15.10
N HIS A 83 9.53 -5.46 14.51
CA HIS A 83 8.36 -5.63 13.64
C HIS A 83 8.69 -5.97 12.18
N CYS A 84 9.97 -6.15 11.80
CA CYS A 84 10.37 -6.35 10.40
C CYS A 84 9.80 -7.64 9.81
N TYR A 85 8.85 -7.50 8.90
CA TYR A 85 8.14 -8.63 8.28
C TYR A 85 8.99 -9.43 7.28
N ILE A 86 10.09 -8.84 6.74
CA ILE A 86 11.01 -9.53 5.83
C ILE A 86 12.30 -10.04 6.50
N GLU A 87 12.51 -9.76 7.77
CA GLU A 87 13.74 -10.13 8.51
C GLU A 87 15.02 -9.56 7.85
N GLY A 88 15.01 -8.27 7.48
CA GLY A 88 16.19 -7.58 6.96
C GLY A 88 17.39 -7.67 7.92
N GLY A 89 18.61 -7.76 7.38
CA GLY A 89 19.84 -7.92 8.15
C GLY A 89 21.06 -8.10 7.25
N ALA A 90 21.70 -9.25 7.24
CA ALA A 90 22.76 -9.59 6.30
C ALA A 90 22.18 -9.79 4.89
N ALA A 91 22.95 -9.42 3.85
CA ALA A 91 22.62 -9.78 2.48
C ALA A 91 22.55 -11.31 2.35
N ARG A 92 21.68 -11.81 1.49
CA ARG A 92 21.62 -13.23 1.18
C ARG A 92 22.57 -13.57 0.05
N GLU A 93 23.18 -14.75 0.09
CA GLU A 93 24.12 -15.20 -0.95
C GLU A 93 23.48 -15.37 -2.32
N ASN A 94 22.16 -15.63 -2.35
CA ASN A 94 21.39 -15.86 -3.57
C ASN A 94 20.67 -14.62 -4.12
N GLU A 95 21.01 -13.40 -3.68
CA GLU A 95 20.42 -12.19 -4.24
C GLU A 95 20.72 -12.06 -5.75
N MET A 96 19.79 -11.47 -6.50
CA MET A 96 19.94 -11.28 -7.93
C MET A 96 21.08 -10.29 -8.24
N PRO A 97 21.85 -10.52 -9.31
CA PRO A 97 22.78 -9.52 -9.79
C PRO A 97 22.02 -8.29 -10.35
N ALA A 98 22.68 -7.15 -10.40
CA ALA A 98 22.07 -5.90 -10.88
C ALA A 98 21.44 -6.03 -12.28
N SER A 99 22.02 -6.83 -13.17
CA SER A 99 21.50 -7.09 -14.50
C SER A 99 20.07 -7.66 -14.53
N GLU A 100 19.71 -8.48 -13.53
CA GLU A 100 18.37 -9.03 -13.41
C GLU A 100 17.36 -7.95 -12.98
N PHE A 101 17.75 -7.01 -12.10
CA PHE A 101 16.90 -5.87 -11.75
C PHE A 101 16.63 -4.96 -12.93
N TYR A 102 17.64 -4.69 -13.75
CA TYR A 102 17.48 -3.92 -15.00
C TYR A 102 16.50 -4.63 -15.95
N ARG A 103 16.68 -5.93 -16.17
CA ARG A 103 15.79 -6.75 -17.00
C ARG A 103 14.33 -6.70 -16.51
N LEU A 104 14.13 -6.86 -15.20
CA LEU A 104 12.78 -6.81 -14.61
C LEU A 104 12.14 -5.43 -14.78
N ILE A 105 12.90 -4.34 -14.56
CA ILE A 105 12.40 -2.98 -14.76
C ILE A 105 11.98 -2.76 -16.21
N ASP A 106 12.78 -3.26 -17.17
CA ASP A 106 12.44 -3.19 -18.60
C ASP A 106 11.17 -3.99 -18.89
N GLU A 107 11.06 -5.19 -18.37
CA GLU A 107 9.90 -6.05 -18.55
C GLU A 107 8.62 -5.44 -17.93
N PHE A 108 8.71 -4.84 -16.74
CA PHE A 108 7.60 -4.13 -16.13
C PHE A 108 7.11 -2.96 -17.01
N ALA A 109 8.04 -2.18 -17.55
CA ALA A 109 7.72 -1.07 -18.44
C ALA A 109 7.05 -1.54 -19.73
N ASP A 110 7.57 -2.60 -20.34
CA ASP A 110 7.04 -3.19 -21.58
C ASP A 110 5.64 -3.81 -21.37
N MET A 111 5.36 -4.32 -20.17
CA MET A 111 4.05 -4.80 -19.78
C MET A 111 3.03 -3.69 -19.51
N GLY A 112 3.46 -2.44 -19.37
CA GLY A 112 2.59 -1.32 -19.02
C GLY A 112 2.36 -1.17 -17.50
N VAL A 113 3.24 -1.67 -16.66
CA VAL A 113 3.28 -1.35 -15.21
C VAL A 113 3.45 0.15 -15.04
N TRP A 114 2.77 0.75 -14.07
CA TRP A 114 2.83 2.20 -13.86
C TRP A 114 3.92 2.62 -12.88
N ALA A 115 4.10 1.81 -11.84
CA ALA A 115 5.02 2.14 -10.76
C ALA A 115 5.81 0.92 -10.28
N VAL A 116 7.04 1.17 -9.85
CA VAL A 116 7.84 0.23 -9.07
C VAL A 116 8.17 0.83 -7.71
N ALA A 117 7.90 0.08 -6.64
CA ALA A 117 8.30 0.46 -5.30
C ALA A 117 9.58 -0.29 -4.92
N LEU A 118 10.69 0.42 -4.88
CA LEU A 118 11.98 -0.12 -4.49
C LEU A 118 12.06 -0.22 -2.97
N THR A 119 12.29 -1.42 -2.50
CA THR A 119 12.33 -1.76 -1.08
C THR A 119 13.45 -2.75 -0.81
N GLY A 120 13.47 -3.30 0.38
CA GLY A 120 14.42 -4.31 0.77
C GLY A 120 14.55 -4.39 2.29
N GLY A 121 15.69 -4.84 2.78
CA GLY A 121 16.12 -4.48 4.11
C GLY A 121 16.30 -2.96 4.16
N GLU A 122 17.35 -2.46 3.51
CA GLU A 122 17.51 -1.03 3.19
C GLU A 122 17.96 -0.90 1.73
N PRO A 123 17.08 -0.41 0.83
CA PRO A 123 17.36 -0.42 -0.61
C PRO A 123 18.56 0.47 -0.99
N THR A 124 18.83 1.53 -0.24
CA THR A 124 19.97 2.43 -0.49
C THR A 124 21.32 1.78 -0.25
N LEU A 125 21.37 0.60 0.40
CA LEU A 125 22.58 -0.21 0.55
C LEU A 125 22.89 -1.06 -0.69
N HIS A 126 21.99 -1.11 -1.67
CA HIS A 126 22.28 -1.79 -2.93
C HIS A 126 23.22 -0.94 -3.78
N PRO A 127 24.35 -1.46 -4.27
CA PRO A 127 25.36 -0.65 -4.98
C PRO A 127 24.82 0.12 -6.19
N GLU A 128 23.87 -0.48 -6.90
CA GLU A 128 23.25 0.10 -8.09
C GLU A 128 21.96 0.87 -7.81
N PHE A 129 21.62 1.16 -6.55
CA PHE A 129 20.33 1.77 -6.18
C PHE A 129 20.03 3.03 -7.02
N GLY A 130 20.95 4.00 -7.05
CA GLY A 130 20.73 5.25 -7.80
C GLY A 130 20.61 5.02 -9.32
N ASN A 131 21.35 4.05 -9.87
CA ASN A 131 21.25 3.69 -11.29
C ASN A 131 19.90 3.04 -11.60
N LEU A 132 19.40 2.15 -10.73
CA LEU A 132 18.11 1.49 -10.90
C LEU A 132 16.95 2.49 -10.82
N VAL A 133 17.00 3.49 -9.92
CA VAL A 133 16.02 4.58 -9.88
C VAL A 133 16.03 5.37 -11.21
N ARG A 134 17.19 5.76 -11.69
CA ARG A 134 17.32 6.48 -12.99
C ARG A 134 16.81 5.62 -14.16
N HIS A 135 17.14 4.34 -14.18
CA HIS A 135 16.70 3.43 -15.22
C HIS A 135 15.17 3.28 -15.23
N ALA A 136 14.56 3.04 -14.08
CA ALA A 136 13.09 2.96 -13.95
C ALA A 136 12.42 4.25 -14.44
N ARG A 137 12.94 5.42 -14.09
CA ARG A 137 12.43 6.70 -14.59
C ARG A 137 12.65 6.89 -16.10
N ALA A 138 13.79 6.45 -16.63
CA ALA A 138 14.06 6.46 -18.08
C ALA A 138 13.08 5.56 -18.85
N ARG A 139 12.62 4.46 -18.22
CA ARG A 139 11.56 3.59 -18.73
C ARG A 139 10.15 4.12 -18.42
N ASN A 140 10.07 5.38 -17.94
CA ASN A 140 8.83 6.06 -17.61
C ASN A 140 7.99 5.38 -16.48
N LEU A 141 8.57 4.56 -15.63
CA LEU A 141 7.91 4.06 -14.42
C LEU A 141 7.94 5.13 -13.32
N LEU A 142 6.85 5.28 -12.57
CA LEU A 142 6.89 5.99 -11.29
C LEU A 142 7.70 5.17 -10.29
N VAL A 143 8.45 5.82 -9.41
CA VAL A 143 9.33 5.13 -8.46
C VAL A 143 8.99 5.53 -7.03
N GLY A 144 8.63 4.56 -6.21
CA GLY A 144 8.60 4.68 -4.77
C GLY A 144 9.89 4.16 -4.17
N VAL A 145 10.39 4.82 -3.13
CA VAL A 145 11.55 4.36 -2.36
C VAL A 145 11.13 4.20 -0.90
N ALA A 146 11.12 2.98 -0.39
CA ALA A 146 10.87 2.69 1.03
C ALA A 146 12.21 2.53 1.75
N THR A 147 12.58 3.48 2.61
CA THR A 147 13.91 3.56 3.23
C THR A 147 13.83 3.98 4.69
N ASN A 148 14.82 3.59 5.50
CA ASN A 148 14.99 4.11 6.85
C ASN A 148 15.62 5.55 6.87
N GLY A 149 16.03 6.06 5.73
CA GLY A 149 16.55 7.42 5.56
C GLY A 149 18.02 7.64 5.93
N MET A 150 18.67 6.68 6.58
CA MET A 150 20.05 6.88 7.12
C MET A 150 21.10 7.16 6.04
N PHE A 151 20.88 6.66 4.83
CA PHE A 151 21.83 6.82 3.71
C PHE A 151 21.34 7.81 2.63
N LEU A 152 20.27 8.55 2.87
CA LEU A 152 19.82 9.64 2.00
C LEU A 152 20.73 10.86 2.14
N THR A 153 21.97 10.73 1.67
CA THR A 153 22.94 11.84 1.67
C THR A 153 22.57 12.89 0.62
N PRO A 154 23.01 14.16 0.78
CA PRO A 154 22.83 15.18 -0.25
C PRO A 154 23.31 14.71 -1.64
N SER A 155 24.50 14.10 -1.71
CA SER A 155 25.06 13.58 -2.95
C SER A 155 24.19 12.51 -3.61
N LEU A 156 23.61 11.61 -2.83
CA LEU A 156 22.66 10.60 -3.38
C LEU A 156 21.43 11.30 -3.91
N LEU A 157 20.78 12.17 -3.11
CA LEU A 157 19.57 12.88 -3.52
C LEU A 157 19.79 13.73 -4.78
N ASP A 158 20.93 14.43 -4.89
CA ASP A 158 21.27 15.20 -6.08
C ASP A 158 21.45 14.35 -7.34
N SER A 159 21.83 13.08 -7.17
CA SER A 159 22.00 12.13 -8.26
C SER A 159 20.69 11.53 -8.78
N LEU A 160 19.58 11.66 -8.05
CA LEU A 160 18.30 11.05 -8.41
C LEU A 160 17.41 12.02 -9.20
N PRO A 161 16.63 11.52 -10.17
CA PRO A 161 15.57 12.30 -10.80
C PRO A 161 14.48 12.64 -9.78
N ARG A 162 14.00 13.87 -9.79
CA ARG A 162 12.98 14.35 -8.85
C ARG A 162 11.56 14.06 -9.35
N ASP A 163 11.37 14.20 -10.66
CA ASP A 163 10.06 13.93 -11.27
C ASP A 163 9.71 12.45 -11.21
N GLY A 164 8.50 12.16 -10.73
CA GLY A 164 7.96 10.79 -10.63
C GLY A 164 8.66 9.90 -9.61
N VAL A 165 9.40 10.47 -8.65
CA VAL A 165 10.01 9.75 -7.53
C VAL A 165 9.41 10.25 -6.22
N ILE A 166 8.99 9.31 -5.37
CA ILE A 166 8.57 9.59 -4.00
C ILE A 166 9.45 8.85 -3.01
N ILE A 167 9.85 9.53 -1.95
CA ILE A 167 10.68 8.96 -0.89
C ILE A 167 9.82 8.76 0.36
N SER A 168 9.69 7.49 0.77
CA SER A 168 8.96 7.08 1.95
C SER A 168 9.95 6.72 3.04
N VAL A 169 10.01 7.55 4.06
CA VAL A 169 10.94 7.34 5.17
C VAL A 169 10.22 6.63 6.30
N SER A 170 10.79 5.51 6.76
CA SER A 170 10.27 4.77 7.92
C SER A 170 10.53 5.56 9.20
N LEU A 171 9.48 5.81 9.97
CA LEU A 171 9.56 6.51 11.26
C LEU A 171 8.45 6.00 12.18
N ASP A 172 8.78 5.13 13.11
CA ASP A 172 7.81 4.39 13.92
C ASP A 172 7.55 5.02 15.28
N ASN A 173 8.45 5.89 15.78
CA ASN A 173 8.32 6.43 17.12
C ASN A 173 8.95 7.82 17.26
N LEU A 174 8.41 8.63 18.17
CA LEU A 174 8.98 9.90 18.57
C LEU A 174 10.11 9.73 19.59
N HIS A 175 10.21 8.55 20.22
CA HIS A 175 11.23 8.23 21.20
C HIS A 175 11.88 6.90 20.85
N ILE A 176 13.16 6.84 21.01
CA ILE A 176 14.07 5.84 20.45
C ILE A 176 14.21 4.66 21.36
N ASP A 177 14.02 3.49 20.80
CA ASP A 177 14.52 2.22 21.35
C ASP A 177 15.52 1.52 20.41
N GLY A 178 16.08 2.24 19.43
CA GLY A 178 17.10 1.75 18.51
C GLY A 178 16.59 1.17 17.18
N SER A 179 15.28 1.26 16.87
CA SER A 179 14.76 0.80 15.58
C SER A 179 14.83 1.89 14.49
N HIS A 180 14.27 3.08 14.73
CA HIS A 180 14.40 4.24 13.83
C HIS A 180 14.58 5.49 14.66
N ASP A 181 15.77 6.07 14.62
CA ASP A 181 16.09 7.31 15.31
C ASP A 181 15.25 8.45 14.73
N PHE A 182 14.39 9.07 15.57
CA PHE A 182 13.54 10.20 15.20
C PHE A 182 14.34 11.33 14.54
N ASP A 183 15.47 11.69 15.13
CA ASP A 183 16.31 12.76 14.62
C ASP A 183 16.93 12.44 13.25
N VAL A 184 17.32 11.19 13.05
CA VAL A 184 17.89 10.74 11.77
C VAL A 184 16.81 10.74 10.71
N ALA A 185 15.65 10.15 10.99
CA ALA A 185 14.55 10.04 10.05
C ALA A 185 13.97 11.41 9.68
N THR A 186 13.73 12.31 10.66
CA THR A 186 13.22 13.66 10.40
C THR A 186 14.21 14.51 9.59
N LYS A 187 15.51 14.43 9.88
CA LYS A 187 16.54 15.09 9.07
C LYS A 187 16.58 14.54 7.64
N ALA A 188 16.38 13.24 7.45
CA ALA A 188 16.30 12.65 6.12
C ALA A 188 15.06 13.11 5.35
N ILE A 189 13.90 13.20 6.02
CA ILE A 189 12.66 13.73 5.45
C ILE A 189 12.85 15.17 4.99
N LEU A 190 13.29 16.07 5.89
CA LEU A 190 13.50 17.48 5.56
C LEU A 190 14.52 17.66 4.44
N ARG A 191 15.63 16.93 4.48
CA ARG A 191 16.63 16.95 3.42
C ARG A 191 16.07 16.50 2.06
N SER A 192 15.21 15.50 2.07
CA SER A 192 14.57 15.03 0.83
C SER A 192 13.58 16.06 0.27
N GLN A 193 12.83 16.74 1.14
CA GLN A 193 11.95 17.86 0.75
C GLN A 193 12.76 19.05 0.21
N ASP A 194 13.84 19.45 0.89
CA ASP A 194 14.72 20.53 0.47
C ASP A 194 15.35 20.22 -0.90
N ALA A 195 15.64 18.94 -1.18
CA ALA A 195 16.10 18.48 -2.48
C ALA A 195 14.99 18.42 -3.54
N GLY A 196 13.73 18.74 -3.20
CA GLY A 196 12.59 18.81 -4.11
C GLY A 196 11.88 17.47 -4.36
N PHE A 197 12.05 16.47 -3.50
CA PHE A 197 11.31 15.22 -3.60
C PHE A 197 9.96 15.29 -2.90
N LEU A 198 8.97 14.61 -3.45
CA LEU A 198 7.79 14.20 -2.71
C LEU A 198 8.23 13.23 -1.62
N THR A 199 7.83 13.50 -0.38
CA THR A 199 8.28 12.72 0.78
C THR A 199 7.10 12.42 1.68
N ASN A 200 7.03 11.19 2.18
CA ASN A 200 6.05 10.81 3.19
C ASN A 200 6.70 9.95 4.28
N ILE A 201 5.98 9.78 5.38
CA ILE A 201 6.35 8.91 6.48
C ILE A 201 5.59 7.59 6.33
N MET A 202 6.31 6.48 6.48
CA MET A 202 5.71 5.18 6.74
C MET A 202 5.96 4.80 8.19
N THR A 203 4.90 4.57 8.95
CA THR A 203 5.00 4.18 10.36
C THR A 203 4.37 2.81 10.61
N ASN A 204 4.97 2.02 11.49
CA ASN A 204 4.38 0.79 11.97
C ASN A 204 3.52 1.08 13.21
N SER A 205 2.21 0.88 13.07
CA SER A 205 1.26 1.03 14.19
C SER A 205 1.23 -0.26 15.01
N ASN A 206 1.88 -0.24 16.15
CA ASN A 206 1.94 -1.34 17.10
C ASN A 206 1.58 -0.85 18.50
N ARG A 207 1.51 -1.76 19.46
CA ARG A 207 1.12 -1.48 20.85
C ARG A 207 1.93 -0.38 21.55
N GLU A 208 3.18 -0.19 21.15
CA GLU A 208 4.04 0.85 21.70
C GLU A 208 3.89 2.17 20.92
N SER A 209 4.00 2.10 19.58
CA SER A 209 3.99 3.29 18.73
C SER A 209 2.63 3.98 18.68
N ILE A 210 1.53 3.26 18.88
CA ILE A 210 0.17 3.80 18.74
C ILE A 210 -0.09 5.01 19.65
N HIS A 211 0.53 5.05 20.83
CA HIS A 211 0.43 6.16 21.78
C HIS A 211 1.17 7.43 21.35
N HIS A 212 2.04 7.31 20.33
CA HIS A 212 2.85 8.42 19.82
C HIS A 212 2.38 8.91 18.45
N LEU A 213 1.43 8.22 17.82
CA LEU A 213 0.97 8.55 16.45
C LEU A 213 0.38 9.96 16.35
N ALA A 214 -0.34 10.42 17.38
CA ALA A 214 -0.89 11.79 17.40
C ALA A 214 0.22 12.87 17.35
N GLY A 215 1.30 12.67 18.10
CA GLY A 215 2.47 13.56 18.06
C GLY A 215 3.19 13.51 16.71
N LEU A 216 3.31 12.31 16.12
CA LEU A 216 3.89 12.13 14.80
C LEU A 216 3.06 12.87 13.73
N MET A 217 1.72 12.78 13.78
CA MET A 217 0.83 13.52 12.88
C MET A 217 1.01 15.03 13.02
N ASN A 218 1.06 15.56 14.27
CA ASN A 218 1.28 16.99 14.49
C ASN A 218 2.60 17.46 13.86
N TRP A 219 3.66 16.68 14.03
CA TRP A 219 4.95 16.98 13.41
C TRP A 219 4.85 16.95 11.87
N ALA A 220 4.24 15.91 11.32
CA ALA A 220 4.12 15.73 9.87
C ALA A 220 3.29 16.85 9.23
N GLU A 221 2.14 17.21 9.81
CA GLU A 221 1.28 18.30 9.32
C GLU A 221 2.03 19.64 9.35
N SER A 222 2.78 19.93 10.45
CA SER A 222 3.56 21.17 10.55
C SER A 222 4.69 21.28 9.52
N HIS A 223 5.14 20.15 8.95
CA HIS A 223 6.18 20.10 7.93
C HIS A 223 5.65 19.74 6.53
N GLY A 224 4.34 19.66 6.35
CA GLY A 224 3.73 19.38 5.06
C GLY A 224 4.04 17.97 4.52
N VAL A 225 4.18 16.98 5.39
CA VAL A 225 4.50 15.58 5.09
C VAL A 225 3.30 14.71 5.39
N SER A 226 2.95 13.77 4.52
CA SER A 226 1.92 12.78 4.84
C SER A 226 2.46 11.64 5.69
N VAL A 227 1.59 11.02 6.46
CA VAL A 227 1.89 9.83 7.27
C VAL A 227 1.04 8.67 6.78
N ARG A 228 1.67 7.54 6.57
CA ARG A 228 1.01 6.28 6.28
C ARG A 228 1.26 5.28 7.39
N SER A 229 0.20 4.84 8.04
CA SER A 229 0.27 3.81 9.07
C SER A 229 0.08 2.41 8.47
N VAL A 230 0.99 1.50 8.84
CA VAL A 230 0.88 0.08 8.55
C VAL A 230 0.73 -0.66 9.88
N PRO A 231 -0.39 -1.35 10.13
CA PRO A 231 -0.58 -2.10 11.37
C PRO A 231 0.50 -3.17 11.54
N PHE A 232 0.91 -3.39 12.79
CA PHE A 232 1.82 -4.48 13.13
C PHE A 232 1.27 -5.82 12.62
N SER A 233 2.16 -6.60 12.05
CA SER A 233 1.84 -7.92 11.53
C SER A 233 2.83 -8.94 12.11
N PRO A 234 2.37 -10.05 12.69
CA PRO A 234 3.23 -11.09 13.27
C PRO A 234 3.84 -11.97 12.18
N LEU A 235 4.60 -11.32 11.27
CA LEU A 235 5.30 -11.94 10.15
C LEU A 235 6.80 -11.70 10.27
N GLY A 236 7.59 -12.51 9.63
CA GLY A 236 9.05 -12.42 9.69
C GLY A 236 9.55 -12.36 11.14
N ARG A 237 10.34 -11.33 11.50
CA ARG A 237 10.83 -11.13 12.86
C ARG A 237 9.70 -10.86 13.84
N GLY A 238 8.62 -10.23 13.43
CA GLY A 238 7.43 -9.99 14.24
C GLY A 238 6.77 -11.25 14.80
N LYS A 239 7.01 -12.43 14.21
CA LYS A 239 6.57 -13.72 14.77
C LYS A 239 7.07 -13.95 16.20
N ARG A 240 8.25 -13.40 16.54
CA ARG A 240 8.91 -13.51 17.85
C ARG A 240 8.59 -12.35 18.79
N HIS A 241 7.83 -11.36 18.32
CA HIS A 241 7.51 -10.12 19.02
C HIS A 241 5.99 -9.86 19.06
N ARG A 242 5.24 -10.92 19.47
CA ARG A 242 3.77 -10.86 19.55
C ARG A 242 3.26 -9.86 20.59
N GLU A 243 4.10 -9.46 21.53
CA GLU A 243 3.84 -8.40 22.50
C GLU A 243 3.58 -7.05 21.86
N LEU A 244 4.04 -6.85 20.61
CA LEU A 244 3.80 -5.63 19.82
C LEU A 244 2.41 -5.61 19.15
N GLU A 245 1.63 -6.68 19.20
CA GLU A 245 0.27 -6.67 18.67
C GLU A 245 -0.62 -5.70 19.47
N ASN A 246 -1.37 -4.87 18.75
CA ASN A 246 -2.34 -3.95 19.36
C ASN A 246 -3.43 -4.76 20.09
N SER A 247 -3.87 -4.23 21.21
CA SER A 247 -4.97 -4.77 22.01
C SER A 247 -6.29 -4.11 21.67
N THR A 248 -7.38 -4.69 22.15
CA THR A 248 -8.73 -4.09 22.01
C THR A 248 -8.83 -2.72 22.68
N GLY A 249 -8.02 -2.44 23.71
CA GLY A 249 -7.94 -1.12 24.35
C GLY A 249 -7.30 -0.03 23.48
N ASP A 250 -6.64 -0.39 22.38
CA ASP A 250 -5.96 0.55 21.47
C ASP A 250 -6.84 0.98 20.28
N VAL A 251 -8.09 0.44 20.20
CA VAL A 251 -8.99 0.64 19.04
C VAL A 251 -9.33 2.12 18.84
N ASP A 252 -9.58 2.85 19.93
CA ASP A 252 -9.95 4.26 19.87
C ASP A 252 -8.80 5.13 19.35
N LEU A 253 -7.57 4.89 19.82
CA LEU A 253 -6.38 5.59 19.33
C LEU A 253 -6.14 5.28 17.85
N ALA A 254 -6.28 4.02 17.46
CA ALA A 254 -6.13 3.61 16.07
C ALA A 254 -7.18 4.27 15.17
N ALA A 255 -8.42 4.39 15.63
CA ALA A 255 -9.51 5.00 14.88
C ALA A 255 -9.32 6.52 14.73
N GLN A 256 -8.93 7.23 15.82
CA GLN A 256 -8.61 8.66 15.77
C GLN A 256 -7.45 8.96 14.82
N PHE A 257 -6.39 8.15 14.89
CA PHE A 257 -5.27 8.30 13.99
C PHE A 257 -5.68 8.08 12.54
N TRP A 258 -6.45 7.01 12.26
CA TRP A 258 -6.90 6.69 10.92
C TRP A 258 -7.78 7.79 10.31
N MET A 259 -8.67 8.41 11.08
CA MET A 259 -9.48 9.55 10.63
C MET A 259 -8.58 10.73 10.20
N ARG A 260 -7.62 11.12 11.05
CA ARG A 260 -6.66 12.18 10.71
C ARG A 260 -5.80 11.81 9.50
N GLU A 261 -5.36 10.56 9.41
CA GLU A 261 -4.60 10.06 8.26
C GLU A 261 -5.42 10.27 6.97
N CYS A 262 -6.69 9.89 6.96
CA CYS A 262 -7.56 10.06 5.78
C CYS A 262 -7.76 11.53 5.40
N GLU A 263 -8.03 12.41 6.37
CA GLU A 263 -8.21 13.84 6.14
C GLU A 263 -6.94 14.49 5.57
N TRP A 264 -5.80 14.20 6.20
CA TRP A 264 -4.52 14.76 5.78
C TRP A 264 -4.03 14.20 4.45
N GLU A 265 -4.21 12.90 4.21
CA GLU A 265 -3.88 12.27 2.93
C GLU A 265 -4.66 12.90 1.77
N HIS A 266 -5.94 13.18 1.96
CA HIS A 266 -6.76 13.83 0.94
C HIS A 266 -6.17 15.19 0.52
N GLU A 267 -5.80 16.03 1.47
CA GLU A 267 -5.16 17.32 1.20
C GLU A 267 -3.75 17.18 0.59
N TYR A 268 -3.01 16.17 1.01
CA TYR A 268 -1.67 15.90 0.51
C TYR A 268 -1.71 15.37 -0.93
N HIS A 269 -2.66 14.50 -1.26
CA HIS A 269 -2.82 13.93 -2.60
C HIS A 269 -3.17 14.99 -3.63
N LYS A 270 -3.97 15.97 -3.29
CA LYS A 270 -4.25 17.12 -4.17
C LYS A 270 -2.98 17.85 -4.60
N LYS A 271 -1.94 17.84 -3.74
CA LYS A 271 -0.66 18.49 -4.00
C LYS A 271 0.37 17.57 -4.66
N ALA A 272 0.37 16.31 -4.29
CA ALA A 272 1.42 15.35 -4.63
C ALA A 272 1.12 14.50 -5.87
N GLY A 273 -0.15 14.38 -6.27
CA GLY A 273 -0.55 13.77 -7.53
C GLY A 273 -0.46 12.24 -7.57
N LEU A 274 -0.53 11.70 -8.79
CA LEU A 274 -0.67 10.27 -9.08
C LEU A 274 0.43 9.38 -8.47
N CYS A 275 1.65 9.88 -8.34
CA CYS A 275 2.76 9.10 -7.80
C CYS A 275 2.48 8.62 -6.36
N VAL A 276 1.94 9.51 -5.54
CA VAL A 276 1.55 9.19 -4.15
C VAL A 276 0.38 8.23 -4.13
N GLY A 277 -0.66 8.53 -4.89
CA GLY A 277 -1.86 7.68 -4.96
C GLY A 277 -1.53 6.25 -5.35
N LEU A 278 -0.68 6.05 -6.36
CA LEU A 278 -0.29 4.71 -6.82
C LEU A 278 0.52 3.94 -5.80
N ILE A 279 1.56 4.55 -5.25
CA ILE A 279 2.52 3.81 -4.43
C ILE A 279 1.96 3.51 -3.04
N PHE A 280 1.11 4.40 -2.49
CA PHE A 280 0.64 4.28 -1.12
C PHE A 280 -0.84 3.92 -0.98
N ASN A 281 -1.72 4.43 -1.83
CA ASN A 281 -3.17 4.27 -1.66
C ASN A 281 -3.85 3.37 -2.68
N TYR A 282 -3.20 3.12 -3.83
CA TYR A 282 -3.80 2.35 -4.91
C TYR A 282 -4.35 1.00 -4.44
N GLY A 283 -3.53 0.26 -3.70
CA GLY A 283 -3.93 -1.04 -3.17
C GLY A 283 -5.14 -0.96 -2.24
N LEU A 284 -5.26 0.11 -1.44
CA LEU A 284 -6.37 0.33 -0.52
C LEU A 284 -7.62 0.82 -1.26
N SER A 285 -7.49 1.80 -2.14
CA SER A 285 -8.62 2.34 -2.90
C SER A 285 -9.31 1.26 -3.73
N LEU A 286 -8.54 0.45 -4.46
CA LEU A 286 -9.11 -0.67 -5.22
C LEU A 286 -9.63 -1.80 -4.33
N ALA A 287 -8.98 -2.07 -3.21
CA ALA A 287 -9.48 -3.01 -2.23
C ALA A 287 -10.83 -2.56 -1.65
N HIS A 288 -11.00 -1.26 -1.37
CA HIS A 288 -12.29 -0.69 -0.94
C HIS A 288 -13.34 -0.78 -2.04
N MET A 289 -13.02 -0.36 -3.28
CA MET A 289 -13.96 -0.42 -4.40
C MET A 289 -14.41 -1.83 -4.74
N THR A 290 -13.53 -2.80 -4.54
CA THR A 290 -13.79 -4.20 -4.90
C THR A 290 -14.20 -5.05 -3.71
N GLY A 291 -14.10 -4.54 -2.47
CA GLY A 291 -14.25 -5.32 -1.26
C GLY A 291 -13.25 -6.49 -1.16
N ARG A 292 -12.11 -6.41 -1.86
CA ARG A 292 -11.15 -7.50 -2.01
C ARG A 292 -9.72 -7.03 -1.69
N CYS A 293 -8.91 -7.94 -1.17
CA CYS A 293 -7.48 -7.70 -1.02
C CYS A 293 -6.81 -7.48 -2.38
N SER A 294 -5.90 -6.51 -2.47
CA SER A 294 -5.16 -6.17 -3.70
C SER A 294 -4.01 -7.15 -4.05
N SER A 295 -3.62 -8.01 -3.10
CA SER A 295 -2.56 -9.00 -3.27
C SER A 295 -2.78 -9.90 -4.49
N GLY A 296 -1.80 -9.95 -5.37
CA GLY A 296 -1.84 -10.80 -6.57
C GLY A 296 -2.93 -10.43 -7.58
N ARG A 297 -3.60 -9.28 -7.40
CA ARG A 297 -4.67 -8.78 -8.28
C ARG A 297 -4.33 -7.44 -8.89
N PHE A 298 -3.76 -6.56 -8.09
CA PHE A 298 -3.38 -5.20 -8.46
C PHE A 298 -1.89 -4.95 -8.22
N LEU A 299 -1.28 -5.71 -7.36
CA LEU A 299 0.13 -5.61 -7.03
C LEU A 299 0.73 -6.98 -6.74
N CYS A 300 2.04 -7.05 -6.82
CA CYS A 300 2.83 -8.18 -6.37
C CYS A 300 4.16 -7.71 -5.79
N TYR A 301 4.92 -8.66 -5.30
CA TYR A 301 6.22 -8.45 -4.68
C TYR A 301 7.25 -9.41 -5.26
N VAL A 302 8.39 -8.89 -5.66
CA VAL A 302 9.54 -9.68 -6.13
C VAL A 302 10.67 -9.48 -5.13
N CYS A 303 11.10 -10.57 -4.51
CA CYS A 303 12.20 -10.59 -3.56
C CYS A 303 13.56 -10.40 -4.22
N ALA A 304 14.57 -10.04 -3.43
CA ALA A 304 15.95 -9.87 -3.89
C ALA A 304 16.53 -11.12 -4.54
N ASP A 305 16.08 -12.31 -4.19
CA ASP A 305 16.47 -13.57 -4.81
C ASP A 305 15.66 -13.96 -6.05
N GLY A 306 14.70 -13.12 -6.45
CA GLY A 306 13.82 -13.34 -7.59
C GLY A 306 12.54 -14.11 -7.26
N THR A 307 12.32 -14.52 -6.01
CA THR A 307 11.08 -15.18 -5.60
C THR A 307 9.92 -14.20 -5.67
N VAL A 308 8.81 -14.61 -6.31
CA VAL A 308 7.61 -13.80 -6.46
C VAL A 308 6.62 -14.12 -5.35
N PHE A 309 5.93 -13.10 -4.84
CA PHE A 309 4.85 -13.24 -3.88
C PHE A 309 3.66 -12.34 -4.27
N PRO A 310 2.43 -12.67 -3.85
CA PRO A 310 1.26 -11.83 -4.11
C PRO A 310 1.37 -10.42 -3.52
N CYS A 311 2.04 -10.26 -2.37
CA CYS A 311 2.35 -8.97 -1.75
C CYS A 311 3.53 -9.10 -0.78
N THR A 312 3.97 -7.97 -0.23
CA THR A 312 5.06 -7.89 0.75
C THR A 312 4.80 -8.73 2.02
N MET A 313 3.53 -8.80 2.46
CA MET A 313 3.13 -9.58 3.65
C MET A 313 3.29 -11.09 3.46
N CYS A 314 3.38 -11.57 2.23
CA CYS A 314 3.57 -12.99 1.92
C CYS A 314 5.06 -13.38 1.87
N ALA A 315 5.97 -12.41 1.95
CA ALA A 315 7.41 -12.66 1.85
C ALA A 315 7.89 -13.64 2.92
N GLY A 316 8.60 -14.69 2.49
CA GLY A 316 9.10 -15.75 3.37
C GLY A 316 8.12 -16.88 3.65
N GLU A 317 6.88 -16.81 3.18
CA GLU A 317 5.91 -17.90 3.26
C GLU A 317 5.91 -18.66 1.92
N GLU A 318 6.83 -19.61 1.74
CA GLU A 318 7.06 -20.31 0.46
C GLU A 318 5.79 -20.91 -0.15
N ILE A 319 4.86 -21.38 0.69
CA ILE A 319 3.56 -21.90 0.24
C ILE A 319 2.72 -20.88 -0.52
N LEU A 320 3.01 -19.58 -0.34
CA LEU A 320 2.34 -18.47 -1.01
C LEU A 320 3.07 -18.00 -2.27
N SER A 321 4.25 -18.56 -2.57
CA SER A 321 5.03 -18.19 -3.75
C SER A 321 4.57 -18.93 -4.99
N PRO A 322 4.34 -18.21 -6.12
CA PRO A 322 4.15 -18.84 -7.43
C PRO A 322 5.45 -19.34 -8.07
N GLY A 323 6.61 -18.96 -7.55
CA GLY A 323 7.90 -19.36 -8.08
C GLY A 323 8.89 -18.19 -8.15
N ASN A 324 9.87 -18.29 -9.06
CA ASN A 324 11.00 -17.40 -9.13
C ASN A 324 11.19 -16.85 -10.55
N VAL A 325 11.44 -15.55 -10.70
CA VAL A 325 11.61 -14.86 -11.99
C VAL A 325 12.95 -15.12 -12.66
N ARG A 326 13.89 -15.75 -11.97
CA ARG A 326 15.15 -16.17 -12.62
C ARG A 326 14.84 -17.22 -13.67
N GLY A 327 15.17 -16.90 -14.91
CA GLY A 327 14.98 -17.80 -16.05
C GLY A 327 13.53 -17.90 -16.57
N ARG A 328 12.60 -17.08 -16.04
CA ARG A 328 11.23 -16.95 -16.56
C ARG A 328 10.81 -15.48 -16.65
N PRO A 329 10.10 -15.09 -17.72
CA PRO A 329 9.51 -13.77 -17.81
C PRO A 329 8.50 -13.53 -16.68
N PHE A 330 8.52 -12.32 -16.08
CA PHE A 330 7.57 -11.92 -15.04
C PHE A 330 6.11 -12.00 -15.55
N ALA A 331 5.88 -11.66 -16.82
CA ALA A 331 4.57 -11.75 -17.46
C ALA A 331 3.93 -13.13 -17.36
N GLU A 332 4.72 -14.20 -17.35
CA GLU A 332 4.20 -15.57 -17.21
C GLU A 332 3.64 -15.82 -15.82
N PHE A 333 4.28 -15.27 -14.78
CA PHE A 333 3.77 -15.34 -13.40
C PHE A 333 2.49 -14.54 -13.24
N TRP A 334 2.48 -13.32 -13.75
CA TRP A 334 1.33 -12.45 -13.57
C TRP A 334 0.10 -12.93 -14.32
N ARG A 335 0.30 -13.48 -15.52
CA ARG A 335 -0.79 -13.98 -16.39
C ARG A 335 -1.21 -15.40 -16.10
N ASP A 336 -0.51 -16.12 -15.22
CA ASP A 336 -0.91 -17.46 -14.81
C ASP A 336 -2.10 -17.41 -13.83
N PRO A 337 -3.33 -17.67 -14.32
CA PRO A 337 -4.53 -17.57 -13.48
C PRO A 337 -4.52 -18.57 -12.31
N TRP A 338 -3.80 -19.68 -12.44
CA TRP A 338 -3.73 -20.72 -11.42
C TRP A 338 -3.10 -20.26 -10.14
N GLN A 339 -2.05 -19.47 -10.26
CA GLN A 339 -1.24 -19.04 -9.12
C GLN A 339 -1.91 -17.92 -8.35
N ILE A 340 -2.60 -17.03 -9.06
CA ILE A 340 -3.35 -15.92 -8.48
C ILE A 340 -4.69 -16.39 -7.91
N ARG A 341 -5.33 -17.38 -8.53
CA ARG A 341 -6.58 -18.01 -8.06
C ARG A 341 -6.47 -18.65 -6.69
N ARG A 342 -5.29 -19.10 -6.27
CA ARG A 342 -5.06 -19.67 -4.94
C ARG A 342 -5.44 -18.69 -3.84
N PHE A 343 -5.42 -17.37 -4.11
CA PHE A 343 -5.79 -16.29 -3.19
C PHE A 343 -7.21 -15.77 -3.40
N SER A 344 -8.05 -16.52 -4.14
CA SER A 344 -9.45 -16.15 -4.33
C SER A 344 -10.20 -16.09 -3.01
N TRP A 345 -11.09 -15.11 -2.89
CA TRP A 345 -11.98 -14.97 -1.74
C TRP A 345 -12.93 -16.16 -1.56
N ALA A 346 -13.20 -16.90 -2.63
CA ALA A 346 -14.00 -18.12 -2.55
C ALA A 346 -13.44 -19.13 -1.54
N ASN A 347 -12.09 -19.11 -1.35
CA ASN A 347 -11.42 -20.01 -0.40
C ASN A 347 -11.69 -19.66 1.07
N PHE A 348 -12.14 -18.42 1.37
CA PHE A 348 -12.49 -17.97 2.74
C PHE A 348 -13.98 -18.10 3.06
N LYS A 349 -14.79 -18.58 2.13
CA LYS A 349 -16.25 -18.55 2.25
C LYS A 349 -16.76 -19.24 3.53
N ASP A 350 -16.26 -20.42 3.82
CA ASP A 350 -16.70 -21.19 4.96
C ASP A 350 -16.19 -20.62 6.29
N THR A 351 -14.94 -20.14 6.30
CA THR A 351 -14.31 -19.53 7.48
C THR A 351 -15.01 -18.26 7.95
N CYS A 352 -15.60 -17.50 7.01
CA CYS A 352 -16.27 -16.24 7.32
C CYS A 352 -17.76 -16.41 7.63
N THR A 353 -18.32 -17.61 7.56
CA THR A 353 -19.71 -17.88 7.86
C THR A 353 -20.01 -17.55 9.34
N GLY A 354 -21.00 -16.68 9.57
CA GLY A 354 -21.37 -16.23 10.92
C GLY A 354 -20.45 -15.17 11.55
N CYS A 355 -19.44 -14.70 10.83
CA CYS A 355 -18.60 -13.61 11.32
C CYS A 355 -19.34 -12.27 11.23
N VAL A 356 -19.33 -11.49 12.33
CA VAL A 356 -20.00 -10.17 12.42
C VAL A 356 -19.51 -9.16 11.37
N ILE A 357 -18.26 -9.26 10.91
CA ILE A 357 -17.68 -8.39 9.86
C ILE A 357 -17.70 -9.03 8.47
N ASN A 358 -18.48 -10.09 8.25
CA ASN A 358 -18.66 -10.71 6.94
C ASN A 358 -19.76 -10.06 6.08
N GLU A 359 -20.25 -8.90 6.48
CA GLU A 359 -21.20 -8.13 5.69
C GLU A 359 -20.47 -7.29 4.62
N PRO A 360 -21.11 -7.02 3.46
CA PRO A 360 -20.52 -6.24 2.38
C PRO A 360 -20.02 -4.86 2.78
N ARG A 361 -20.64 -4.22 3.79
CA ARG A 361 -20.25 -2.91 4.32
C ARG A 361 -18.90 -2.92 5.05
N TYR A 362 -18.46 -4.08 5.54
CA TYR A 362 -17.20 -4.19 6.24
C TYR A 362 -16.10 -4.66 5.30
N TYR A 363 -15.08 -3.83 5.13
CA TYR A 363 -13.86 -4.27 4.50
C TYR A 363 -12.97 -4.96 5.54
N CYS A 364 -13.03 -6.29 5.58
CA CYS A 364 -12.16 -7.08 6.44
C CYS A 364 -10.78 -7.24 5.80
N SER A 365 -9.82 -6.43 6.23
CA SER A 365 -8.41 -6.57 5.83
C SER A 365 -7.76 -7.87 6.30
N SER A 366 -8.39 -8.57 7.24
CA SER A 366 -7.85 -9.78 7.87
C SER A 366 -8.11 -11.07 7.07
N ARG A 367 -8.78 -10.98 5.93
CA ARG A 367 -8.81 -12.05 4.93
C ARG A 367 -7.48 -12.08 4.17
N CYS A 368 -6.38 -12.16 4.93
CA CYS A 368 -5.03 -12.22 4.43
C CYS A 368 -4.48 -13.63 4.63
N PRO A 369 -4.15 -14.36 3.56
CA PRO A 369 -3.59 -15.71 3.69
C PRO A 369 -2.31 -15.75 4.51
N ALA A 370 -1.45 -14.73 4.38
CA ALA A 370 -0.21 -14.64 5.15
C ALA A 370 -0.48 -14.49 6.66
N MET A 371 -1.43 -13.61 7.04
CA MET A 371 -1.81 -13.41 8.44
C MET A 371 -2.51 -14.64 9.02
N SER A 372 -3.38 -15.27 8.25
CA SER A 372 -4.05 -16.50 8.65
C SER A 372 -3.03 -17.62 8.89
N HIS A 373 -2.11 -17.81 7.96
CA HIS A 373 -1.06 -18.81 8.09
C HIS A 373 -0.13 -18.53 9.29
N ALA A 374 0.27 -17.29 9.48
CA ALA A 374 1.13 -16.88 10.58
C ALA A 374 0.49 -17.06 11.97
N ARG A 375 -0.82 -16.86 12.08
CA ARG A 375 -1.53 -16.98 13.37
C ARG A 375 -2.05 -18.37 13.66
N ASN A 376 -2.54 -19.07 12.65
CA ASN A 376 -3.32 -20.31 12.83
C ASN A 376 -2.69 -21.52 12.12
N GLY A 377 -1.66 -21.34 11.30
CA GLY A 377 -1.10 -22.39 10.44
C GLY A 377 -1.97 -22.72 9.22
N GLU A 378 -3.07 -22.00 9.00
CA GLU A 378 -4.04 -22.23 7.92
C GLU A 378 -4.06 -21.08 6.94
N LEU A 379 -3.97 -21.36 5.63
CA LEU A 379 -3.95 -20.30 4.59
C LEU A 379 -5.26 -19.51 4.49
N PHE A 380 -6.40 -20.16 4.72
CA PHE A 380 -7.72 -19.59 4.50
C PHE A 380 -8.57 -19.55 5.77
N GLY A 381 -7.93 -19.65 6.93
CA GLY A 381 -8.53 -19.44 8.22
C GLY A 381 -8.80 -17.96 8.52
N CYS A 382 -9.33 -17.66 9.70
CA CYS A 382 -9.49 -16.28 10.14
C CYS A 382 -8.16 -15.76 10.71
N GLY A 383 -7.48 -14.90 9.95
CA GLY A 383 -6.26 -14.22 10.41
C GLY A 383 -6.51 -12.96 11.25
N ALA A 384 -7.79 -12.62 11.57
CA ALA A 384 -8.12 -11.41 12.33
C ALA A 384 -7.90 -11.59 13.83
N SER A 385 -7.22 -10.65 14.47
CA SER A 385 -7.29 -10.44 15.92
C SER A 385 -8.59 -9.73 16.30
N ASP A 386 -8.94 -9.74 17.59
CA ASP A 386 -10.09 -9.00 18.08
C ASP A 386 -9.92 -7.48 17.90
N PHE A 387 -8.69 -6.97 18.05
CA PHE A 387 -8.36 -5.57 17.70
C PHE A 387 -8.70 -5.24 16.24
N GLU A 388 -8.31 -6.10 15.28
CA GLU A 388 -8.60 -5.86 13.87
C GLU A 388 -10.10 -5.91 13.56
N LYS A 389 -10.84 -6.85 14.17
CA LYS A 389 -12.31 -6.92 14.03
C LYS A 389 -12.99 -5.66 14.55
N LEU A 390 -12.64 -5.25 15.76
CA LEU A 390 -13.20 -4.04 16.38
C LEU A 390 -12.80 -2.78 15.59
N SER A 391 -11.54 -2.68 15.13
CA SER A 391 -11.10 -1.57 14.31
C SER A 391 -11.90 -1.43 13.01
N VAL A 392 -12.24 -2.54 12.34
CA VAL A 392 -13.11 -2.52 11.16
C VAL A 392 -14.50 -1.99 11.49
N ILE A 393 -15.11 -2.49 12.57
CA ILE A 393 -16.43 -2.04 13.03
C ILE A 393 -16.42 -0.55 13.35
N THR A 394 -15.45 -0.10 14.15
CA THR A 394 -15.34 1.30 14.59
C THR A 394 -15.13 2.24 13.39
N ARG A 395 -14.23 1.90 12.47
CA ARG A 395 -13.99 2.69 11.25
C ARG A 395 -15.24 2.80 10.38
N THR A 396 -15.97 1.70 10.20
CA THR A 396 -17.23 1.70 9.43
C THR A 396 -18.28 2.57 10.10
N ALA A 397 -18.43 2.47 11.42
CA ALA A 397 -19.36 3.30 12.17
C ALA A 397 -19.02 4.80 12.11
N LEU A 398 -17.74 5.15 12.14
CA LEU A 398 -17.27 6.54 11.96
C LEU A 398 -17.60 7.06 10.57
N LEU A 399 -17.36 6.28 9.52
CA LEU A 399 -17.70 6.66 8.14
C LEU A 399 -19.20 6.83 7.93
N GLU A 400 -20.03 5.97 8.54
CA GLU A 400 -21.50 6.05 8.42
C GLU A 400 -22.10 7.26 9.18
N ARG A 401 -21.43 7.77 10.21
CA ARG A 401 -21.89 8.88 11.04
C ARG A 401 -21.30 10.22 10.67
N SER A 402 -20.22 10.23 9.92
CA SER A 402 -19.56 11.46 9.46
C SER A 402 -20.25 11.92 8.17
N PRO A 403 -21.17 12.92 8.23
CA PRO A 403 -21.28 13.81 7.09
C PRO A 403 -19.92 14.51 7.05
N VAL A 404 -19.29 14.55 5.89
CA VAL A 404 -18.15 15.43 5.62
C VAL A 404 -18.69 16.87 5.71
N SER A 405 -18.91 17.36 6.93
CA SER A 405 -19.12 18.77 7.27
C SER A 405 -19.22 18.94 8.78
N ASP A 406 -18.35 19.82 9.28
CA ASP A 406 -18.41 20.53 10.56
C ASP A 406 -17.98 19.77 11.85
N GLY A 407 -16.84 19.99 12.19
CA GLY A 407 -16.02 20.31 13.35
C GLY A 407 -16.36 19.86 14.78
N ASP A 408 -17.37 19.08 15.08
CA ASP A 408 -17.69 18.65 16.43
C ASP A 408 -17.68 17.11 16.56
N GLY A 409 -16.49 16.59 16.93
CA GLY A 409 -16.29 15.14 17.10
C GLY A 409 -17.03 14.60 18.32
N VAL A 410 -17.87 13.58 18.10
CA VAL A 410 -18.45 12.76 19.19
C VAL A 410 -17.34 11.85 19.74
N PRO A 411 -17.16 11.76 21.07
CA PRO A 411 -16.18 10.86 21.68
C PRO A 411 -16.44 9.39 21.28
N ILE A 412 -15.41 8.70 20.82
CA ILE A 412 -15.48 7.32 20.34
C ILE A 412 -15.96 6.35 21.41
N GLY A 413 -15.73 6.63 22.70
CA GLY A 413 -16.28 5.86 23.83
C GLY A 413 -17.80 5.75 23.82
N GLU A 414 -18.51 6.80 23.42
CA GLU A 414 -19.97 6.78 23.25
C GLU A 414 -20.40 5.97 22.03
N LEU A 415 -19.52 5.82 21.03
CA LEU A 415 -19.76 5.04 19.82
C LEU A 415 -19.65 3.52 20.07
N VAL A 416 -18.78 3.09 20.96
CA VAL A 416 -18.60 1.68 21.31
C VAL A 416 -19.80 1.17 22.14
N GLU A 417 -20.35 1.99 23.05
CA GLU A 417 -21.55 1.63 23.82
C GLU A 417 -22.84 1.62 22.97
N ALA A 418 -22.87 2.33 21.84
CA ALA A 418 -24.04 2.41 20.96
C ALA A 418 -24.07 1.35 19.84
N LEU A 419 -23.12 0.44 19.79
CA LEU A 419 -23.06 -0.63 18.76
C LEU A 419 -23.94 -1.84 19.14
N GLU A 420 -25.24 -1.63 19.34
CA GLU A 420 -26.20 -2.69 19.06
C GLU A 420 -26.21 -2.95 17.53
N PRO A 421 -26.31 -4.23 17.08
CA PRO A 421 -26.27 -4.52 15.64
C PRO A 421 -27.41 -3.78 14.93
N PRO A 422 -27.12 -2.95 13.91
CA PRO A 422 -28.15 -2.21 13.21
C PRO A 422 -29.09 -3.15 12.46
N GLN A 423 -30.37 -2.98 12.68
CA GLN A 423 -31.42 -3.63 11.90
C GLN A 423 -31.41 -3.05 10.48
N SER A 424 -31.27 -3.94 9.49
CA SER A 424 -31.58 -3.82 8.06
C SER A 424 -30.78 -2.82 7.18
N GLY A 425 -29.98 -3.36 6.32
CA GLY A 425 -29.90 -3.16 4.86
C GLY A 425 -29.99 -1.76 4.27
N ARG A 426 -28.94 -0.92 4.38
CA ARG A 426 -28.62 0.08 3.34
C ARG A 426 -27.14 -0.04 2.97
N ILE A 427 -26.90 -0.41 1.72
CA ILE A 427 -25.61 -0.24 1.08
C ILE A 427 -25.44 1.25 0.86
N ILE A 428 -24.51 1.87 1.58
CA ILE A 428 -24.09 3.24 1.30
C ILE A 428 -22.92 3.12 0.33
N PRO A 429 -23.05 3.60 -0.92
CA PRO A 429 -21.90 3.70 -1.80
C PRO A 429 -20.92 4.71 -1.19
N LEU A 430 -19.68 4.30 -0.96
CA LEU A 430 -18.59 5.22 -0.64
C LEU A 430 -18.29 6.04 -1.89
N THR A 431 -19.03 7.12 -2.08
CA THR A 431 -18.64 8.18 -3.00
C THR A 431 -17.57 9.01 -2.31
N PHE A 432 -16.34 8.84 -2.72
CA PHE A 432 -15.33 9.87 -2.49
C PHE A 432 -15.77 11.09 -3.31
N VAL A 433 -16.38 12.05 -2.66
CA VAL A 433 -16.63 13.35 -3.24
C VAL A 433 -15.29 14.03 -3.39
N GLY A 434 -14.95 14.40 -4.65
CA GLY A 434 -13.71 15.00 -5.08
C GLY A 434 -13.42 16.39 -4.49
#